data_3d8da61fd4059ed91a26f258bf29bbd5
#
_entry.id   3d8da61fd4059ed91a26f258bf29bbd5
#
_cell.length_a   1.000
_cell.length_b   1.000
_cell.length_c   1.000
_cell.angle_alpha   90.00
_cell.angle_beta   90.00
_cell.angle_gamma   90.00
#
_symmetry.space_group_name_H-M   'P 1'
#
loop_
_entity.id
_entity.type
_entity.pdbx_description
1 polymer ?
#
loop_
_entity_poly.entity_id
_entity_poly.type
_entity_poly.pdbx_seq_one_letter_code
_entity_poly.pdbx_strand_id
1 'polypeptide(L)'
;MTTPLLITGASGTIGRELVKALTARGADFAVMSSKPAAGKVLGDFADPASLREAFAGVQTLFLLFPLAPDSFELAKNAVEAAQAAGVRHIVRSSGAGAEAGSPVAISDLQGRIDALIERSGVPFTLLRPAAFMQNWVNYNAAALKAGLYAAPHGTAGISTVDVRDIAEAAAAVLLAPAAHAGQAYTLTGGEALSTAAQVALIAQAAGHAIRYDDIPEAEAEAQLRSWGLPDVMVGYFMSLNHVYKQGWAAGISPDVQRLTGHAPRTFAAFAAEHAAHWR
;
A
#
# COMPACT_ATOMS: atom_id res chain seq x y z
N MET A 1 29.82 0.28 -8.33
CA MET A 1 28.75 0.51 -9.33
C MET A 1 27.68 1.36 -8.65
N THR A 2 27.25 2.46 -9.23
CA THR A 2 26.15 3.25 -8.68
C THR A 2 24.86 2.51 -8.99
N THR A 3 24.03 2.22 -7.97
CA THR A 3 22.69 1.67 -8.15
C THR A 3 21.72 2.85 -8.31
N PRO A 4 21.26 3.17 -9.54
CA PRO A 4 20.49 4.40 -9.74
C PRO A 4 19.14 4.34 -9.05
N LEU A 5 18.53 3.17 -8.94
CA LEU A 5 17.21 2.96 -8.33
C LEU A 5 17.23 1.73 -7.43
N LEU A 6 16.83 1.90 -6.17
CA LEU A 6 16.67 0.81 -5.22
C LEU A 6 15.19 0.65 -4.81
N ILE A 7 14.68 -0.58 -4.90
CA ILE A 7 13.31 -0.93 -4.52
C ILE A 7 13.33 -1.70 -3.21
N THR A 8 12.68 -1.16 -2.19
CA THR A 8 12.41 -1.90 -0.95
C THR A 8 11.02 -2.52 -0.98
N GLY A 9 10.77 -3.55 -0.18
CA GLY A 9 9.47 -4.22 -0.12
C GLY A 9 9.09 -4.98 -1.40
N ALA A 10 10.04 -5.34 -2.25
CA ALA A 10 9.81 -5.95 -3.57
C ALA A 10 9.11 -7.31 -3.55
N SER A 11 9.13 -8.03 -2.44
CA SER A 11 8.40 -9.30 -2.27
C SER A 11 6.92 -9.12 -1.87
N GLY A 12 6.53 -7.90 -1.48
CA GLY A 12 5.17 -7.55 -1.09
C GLY A 12 4.22 -7.39 -2.27
N THR A 13 2.95 -7.12 -1.98
CA THR A 13 1.88 -7.03 -2.97
C THR A 13 2.13 -5.94 -4.01
N ILE A 14 2.47 -4.71 -3.59
CA ILE A 14 2.84 -3.63 -4.51
C ILE A 14 4.20 -3.91 -5.15
N GLY A 15 5.19 -4.34 -4.35
CA GLY A 15 6.56 -4.46 -4.82
C GLY A 15 6.74 -5.45 -5.96
N ARG A 16 6.04 -6.59 -5.93
CA ARG A 16 6.06 -7.57 -7.03
C ARG A 16 5.56 -6.97 -8.35
N GLU A 17 4.47 -6.23 -8.31
CA GLU A 17 3.93 -5.58 -9.51
C GLU A 17 4.81 -4.42 -9.97
N LEU A 18 5.44 -3.68 -9.04
CA LEU A 18 6.39 -2.62 -9.38
C LEU A 18 7.64 -3.19 -10.09
N VAL A 19 8.19 -4.30 -9.61
CA VAL A 19 9.30 -4.99 -10.28
C VAL A 19 8.93 -5.37 -11.70
N LYS A 20 7.72 -5.94 -11.92
CA LYS A 20 7.22 -6.26 -13.28
C LYS A 20 7.10 -4.99 -14.14
N ALA A 21 6.50 -3.93 -13.60
CA ALA A 21 6.29 -2.68 -14.33
C ALA A 21 7.60 -1.98 -14.74
N LEU A 22 8.61 -2.00 -13.87
CA LEU A 22 9.94 -1.45 -14.18
C LEU A 22 10.70 -2.33 -15.18
N THR A 23 10.65 -3.65 -15.02
CA THR A 23 11.28 -4.59 -15.96
C THR A 23 10.70 -4.45 -17.37
N ALA A 24 9.38 -4.34 -17.48
CA ALA A 24 8.70 -4.12 -18.77
C ALA A 24 9.09 -2.81 -19.46
N ARG A 25 9.56 -1.81 -18.67
CA ARG A 25 10.05 -0.51 -19.17
C ARG A 25 11.56 -0.49 -19.40
N GLY A 26 12.26 -1.63 -19.22
CA GLY A 26 13.71 -1.73 -19.37
C GLY A 26 14.51 -0.91 -18.37
N ALA A 27 13.94 -0.62 -17.20
CA ALA A 27 14.60 0.16 -16.16
C ALA A 27 15.73 -0.63 -15.51
N ASP A 28 16.83 0.07 -15.15
CA ASP A 28 17.90 -0.48 -14.33
C ASP A 28 17.61 -0.19 -12.86
N PHE A 29 17.46 -1.24 -12.05
CA PHE A 29 17.16 -1.14 -10.62
C PHE A 29 17.72 -2.32 -9.83
N ALA A 30 17.94 -2.11 -8.55
CA ALA A 30 18.22 -3.16 -7.59
C ALA A 30 17.04 -3.35 -6.63
N VAL A 31 17.00 -4.51 -5.99
CA VAL A 31 15.98 -4.90 -5.02
C VAL A 31 16.64 -5.16 -3.67
N MET A 32 16.11 -4.53 -2.61
CA MET A 32 16.55 -4.79 -1.23
C MET A 32 15.85 -6.01 -0.64
N SER A 33 16.56 -6.75 0.20
CA SER A 33 16.05 -7.88 0.97
C SER A 33 16.69 -7.90 2.35
N SER A 34 15.91 -8.20 3.40
CA SER A 34 16.41 -8.40 4.76
C SER A 34 17.14 -9.74 4.95
N LYS A 35 17.06 -10.62 3.95
CA LYS A 35 17.77 -11.90 3.95
C LYS A 35 18.72 -11.97 2.77
N PRO A 36 19.91 -12.55 2.94
CA PRO A 36 20.84 -12.75 1.85
C PRO A 36 20.18 -13.51 0.69
N ALA A 37 20.27 -12.96 -0.52
CA ALA A 37 19.76 -13.58 -1.74
C ALA A 37 20.55 -13.12 -2.94
N ALA A 38 20.76 -14.02 -3.91
CA ALA A 38 21.52 -13.71 -5.12
C ALA A 38 20.89 -12.54 -5.89
N GLY A 39 21.72 -11.58 -6.28
CA GLY A 39 21.29 -10.41 -7.06
C GLY A 39 20.46 -9.37 -6.25
N LYS A 40 20.40 -9.49 -4.93
CA LYS A 40 19.71 -8.52 -4.06
C LYS A 40 20.69 -7.78 -3.17
N VAL A 41 20.36 -6.53 -2.85
CA VAL A 41 21.05 -5.73 -1.86
C VAL A 41 20.56 -6.14 -0.47
N LEU A 42 21.46 -6.48 0.43
CA LEU A 42 21.12 -6.80 1.82
C LEU A 42 20.83 -5.51 2.58
N GLY A 43 19.69 -5.45 3.28
CA GLY A 43 19.33 -4.32 4.14
C GLY A 43 18.12 -4.64 4.99
N ASP A 44 18.18 -4.32 6.27
CA ASP A 44 17.10 -4.51 7.23
C ASP A 44 16.71 -3.17 7.85
N PHE A 45 15.43 -2.83 7.83
CA PHE A 45 14.93 -1.59 8.43
C PHE A 45 15.15 -1.49 9.93
N ALA A 46 15.30 -2.62 10.62
CA ALA A 46 15.64 -2.68 12.04
C ALA A 46 17.15 -2.49 12.32
N ASP A 47 18.00 -2.58 11.28
CA ASP A 47 19.45 -2.41 11.38
C ASP A 47 19.95 -1.19 10.59
N PRO A 48 20.14 -0.01 11.26
CA PRO A 48 20.61 1.20 10.60
C PRO A 48 21.98 1.06 9.92
N ALA A 49 22.84 0.13 10.38
CA ALA A 49 24.13 -0.08 9.76
C ALA A 49 23.97 -0.75 8.38
N SER A 50 23.16 -1.79 8.30
CA SER A 50 22.85 -2.46 7.04
C SER A 50 22.18 -1.54 6.02
N LEU A 51 21.32 -0.60 6.49
CA LEU A 51 20.67 0.37 5.61
C LEU A 51 21.68 1.37 5.02
N ARG A 52 22.67 1.84 5.79
CA ARG A 52 23.72 2.72 5.27
C ARG A 52 24.52 2.06 4.15
N GLU A 53 24.82 0.77 4.30
CA GLU A 53 25.49 -0.01 3.26
C GLU A 53 24.58 -0.21 2.03
N ALA A 54 23.33 -0.57 2.28
CA ALA A 54 22.34 -0.81 1.22
C ALA A 54 22.06 0.44 0.37
N PHE A 55 22.07 1.62 0.99
CA PHE A 55 21.74 2.88 0.31
C PHE A 55 22.96 3.60 -0.27
N ALA A 56 24.17 3.07 -0.08
CA ALA A 56 25.38 3.64 -0.62
C ALA A 56 25.33 3.71 -2.17
N GLY A 57 25.42 4.93 -2.74
CA GLY A 57 25.38 5.17 -4.18
C GLY A 57 23.98 5.12 -4.81
N VAL A 58 22.91 4.92 -4.02
CA VAL A 58 21.53 4.99 -4.50
C VAL A 58 21.15 6.43 -4.84
N GLN A 59 20.56 6.65 -6.02
CA GLN A 59 20.08 7.96 -6.45
C GLN A 59 18.59 8.13 -6.08
N THR A 60 17.78 7.12 -6.39
CA THR A 60 16.33 7.12 -6.13
C THR A 60 15.96 5.90 -5.29
N LEU A 61 15.24 6.11 -4.22
CA LEU A 61 14.78 5.06 -3.31
C LEU A 61 13.26 4.93 -3.38
N PHE A 62 12.76 3.75 -3.75
CA PHE A 62 11.36 3.41 -3.49
C PHE A 62 11.24 2.86 -2.07
N LEU A 63 10.56 3.61 -1.19
CA LEU A 63 10.44 3.28 0.22
C LEU A 63 9.08 2.64 0.51
N LEU A 64 9.08 1.33 0.68
CA LEU A 64 7.95 0.52 1.10
C LEU A 64 8.42 -0.47 2.17
N PHE A 65 7.78 -0.47 3.32
CA PHE A 65 8.03 -1.40 4.43
C PHE A 65 6.69 -1.96 4.97
N PRO A 66 6.70 -3.09 5.68
CA PRO A 66 5.49 -3.68 6.22
C PRO A 66 4.87 -2.78 7.29
N LEU A 67 3.53 -2.84 7.42
CA LEU A 67 2.84 -2.28 8.57
C LEU A 67 3.13 -3.17 9.79
N ALA A 68 3.75 -2.59 10.81
CA ALA A 68 4.18 -3.26 12.03
C ALA A 68 4.04 -2.30 13.23
N PRO A 69 4.08 -2.78 14.47
CA PRO A 69 4.01 -1.94 15.66
C PRO A 69 5.07 -0.84 15.72
N ASP A 70 6.24 -1.11 15.18
CA ASP A 70 7.43 -0.24 15.13
C ASP A 70 7.63 0.50 13.80
N SER A 71 6.61 0.53 12.93
CA SER A 71 6.70 1.13 11.58
C SER A 71 7.29 2.54 11.56
N PHE A 72 7.03 3.36 12.59
CA PHE A 72 7.60 4.70 12.65
C PHE A 72 9.12 4.68 12.85
N GLU A 73 9.63 3.82 13.72
CA GLU A 73 11.08 3.66 13.94
C GLU A 73 11.77 3.06 12.70
N LEU A 74 11.15 2.07 12.05
CA LEU A 74 11.65 1.52 10.79
C LEU A 74 11.77 2.61 9.71
N ALA A 75 10.76 3.48 9.61
CA ALA A 75 10.77 4.61 8.68
C ALA A 75 11.87 5.63 9.03
N LYS A 76 12.06 5.93 10.31
CA LYS A 76 13.10 6.85 10.80
C LYS A 76 14.49 6.33 10.42
N ASN A 77 14.78 5.06 10.70
CA ASN A 77 16.03 4.43 10.32
C ASN A 77 16.30 4.56 8.81
N ALA A 78 15.27 4.30 7.99
CA ALA A 78 15.39 4.39 6.53
C ALA A 78 15.66 5.82 6.05
N VAL A 79 14.94 6.81 6.60
CA VAL A 79 15.10 8.22 6.20
C VAL A 79 16.47 8.75 6.60
N GLU A 80 16.93 8.47 7.83
CA GLU A 80 18.26 8.86 8.31
C GLU A 80 19.38 8.21 7.48
N ALA A 81 19.23 6.92 7.14
CA ALA A 81 20.18 6.24 6.26
C ALA A 81 20.19 6.82 4.84
N ALA A 82 19.02 7.16 4.28
CA ALA A 82 18.91 7.78 2.96
C ALA A 82 19.57 9.17 2.92
N GLN A 83 19.38 9.99 3.96
CA GLN A 83 20.06 11.29 4.12
C GLN A 83 21.60 11.10 4.17
N ALA A 84 22.06 10.21 5.05
CA ALA A 84 23.49 9.96 5.23
C ALA A 84 24.17 9.42 3.97
N ALA A 85 23.47 8.61 3.18
CA ALA A 85 23.95 8.04 1.91
C ALA A 85 23.86 9.02 0.72
N GLY A 86 23.25 10.21 0.90
CA GLY A 86 23.06 11.19 -0.17
C GLY A 86 22.06 10.77 -1.25
N VAL A 87 21.04 10.00 -0.88
CA VAL A 87 19.90 9.68 -1.76
C VAL A 87 19.28 10.97 -2.26
N ARG A 88 19.04 11.06 -3.57
CA ARG A 88 18.56 12.28 -4.22
C ARG A 88 17.05 12.38 -4.33
N HIS A 89 16.35 11.27 -4.19
CA HIS A 89 14.88 11.25 -4.23
C HIS A 89 14.32 10.03 -3.50
N ILE A 90 13.33 10.26 -2.64
CA ILE A 90 12.56 9.20 -1.98
C ILE A 90 11.15 9.18 -2.57
N VAL A 91 10.74 8.06 -3.18
CA VAL A 91 9.36 7.79 -3.57
C VAL A 91 8.77 6.87 -2.51
N ARG A 92 7.84 7.37 -1.71
CA ARG A 92 7.25 6.59 -0.63
C ARG A 92 5.88 6.05 -1.01
N SER A 93 5.64 4.76 -0.74
CA SER A 93 4.28 4.21 -0.65
C SER A 93 3.71 4.48 0.74
N SER A 94 2.86 5.49 0.84
CA SER A 94 2.13 5.94 2.02
C SER A 94 0.70 5.33 2.05
N GLY A 95 -0.30 6.06 2.50
CA GLY A 95 -1.72 5.67 2.47
C GLY A 95 -2.65 6.86 2.25
N ALA A 96 -3.80 6.63 1.64
CA ALA A 96 -4.82 7.65 1.48
C ALA A 96 -5.28 8.17 2.85
N GLY A 97 -5.49 9.47 2.97
CA GLY A 97 -5.85 10.12 4.23
C GLY A 97 -4.70 10.25 5.24
N ALA A 98 -3.43 10.05 4.83
CA ALA A 98 -2.26 10.25 5.69
C ALA A 98 -2.20 11.70 6.18
N GLU A 99 -2.27 11.90 7.50
CA GLU A 99 -2.31 13.22 8.16
C GLU A 99 -1.76 13.11 9.57
N ALA A 100 -0.65 13.78 9.85
CA ALA A 100 -0.04 13.81 11.19
C ALA A 100 -0.96 14.56 12.17
N GLY A 101 -1.23 13.95 13.33
CA GLY A 101 -2.17 14.47 14.32
C GLY A 101 -3.62 14.07 14.08
N SER A 102 -3.90 13.23 13.07
CA SER A 102 -5.24 12.68 12.83
C SER A 102 -5.74 11.87 14.03
N PRO A 103 -7.04 11.95 14.39
CA PRO A 103 -7.63 11.06 15.37
C PRO A 103 -7.74 9.60 14.87
N VAL A 104 -7.54 9.36 13.59
CA VAL A 104 -7.51 8.04 12.96
C VAL A 104 -6.10 7.47 13.04
N ALA A 105 -5.89 6.44 13.86
CA ALA A 105 -4.55 5.95 14.22
C ALA A 105 -3.67 5.59 13.01
N ILE A 106 -4.24 4.93 11.99
CA ILE A 106 -3.48 4.60 10.78
C ILE A 106 -3.14 5.84 9.95
N SER A 107 -4.03 6.83 9.88
CA SER A 107 -3.80 8.09 9.18
C SER A 107 -2.72 8.91 9.88
N ASP A 108 -2.72 8.97 11.22
CA ASP A 108 -1.67 9.62 12.01
C ASP A 108 -0.31 8.97 11.78
N LEU A 109 -0.22 7.63 11.87
CA LEU A 109 1.04 6.92 11.61
C LEU A 109 1.60 7.26 10.22
N GLN A 110 0.77 7.15 9.19
CA GLN A 110 1.19 7.43 7.81
C GLN A 110 1.59 8.89 7.64
N GLY A 111 0.82 9.81 8.21
CA GLY A 111 1.09 11.25 8.16
C GLY A 111 2.37 11.65 8.90
N ARG A 112 2.65 11.06 10.06
CA ARG A 112 3.91 11.29 10.79
C ARG A 112 5.12 10.81 10.01
N ILE A 113 5.01 9.69 9.30
CA ILE A 113 6.08 9.20 8.44
C ILE A 113 6.25 10.09 7.20
N ASP A 114 5.15 10.54 6.58
CA ASP A 114 5.19 11.51 5.47
C ASP A 114 5.92 12.79 5.93
N ALA A 115 5.52 13.34 7.07
CA ALA A 115 6.14 14.53 7.65
C ALA A 115 7.63 14.35 8.03
N LEU A 116 8.05 13.13 8.39
CA LEU A 116 9.45 12.81 8.62
C LEU A 116 10.26 12.91 7.32
N ILE A 117 9.73 12.38 6.22
CA ILE A 117 10.36 12.45 4.90
C ILE A 117 10.40 13.90 4.40
N GLU A 118 9.30 14.63 4.52
CA GLU A 118 9.22 16.05 4.13
C GLU A 118 10.27 16.91 4.85
N ARG A 119 10.49 16.65 6.15
CA ARG A 119 11.51 17.37 6.96
C ARG A 119 12.93 16.89 6.76
N SER A 120 13.13 15.78 6.05
CA SER A 120 14.47 15.23 5.83
C SER A 120 15.36 16.10 4.94
N GLY A 121 14.80 17.00 4.15
CA GLY A 121 15.53 17.75 3.13
C GLY A 121 15.88 16.95 1.87
N VAL A 122 15.58 15.63 1.84
CA VAL A 122 15.70 14.83 0.62
C VAL A 122 14.49 15.11 -0.27
N PRO A 123 14.65 15.42 -1.56
CA PRO A 123 13.54 15.48 -2.51
C PRO A 123 12.67 14.22 -2.45
N PHE A 124 11.34 14.38 -2.48
CA PHE A 124 10.44 13.26 -2.26
C PHE A 124 9.20 13.32 -3.16
N THR A 125 8.54 12.16 -3.28
CA THR A 125 7.17 12.02 -3.80
C THR A 125 6.42 11.04 -2.90
N LEU A 126 5.19 11.40 -2.50
CA LEU A 126 4.32 10.57 -1.67
C LEU A 126 3.24 9.94 -2.55
N LEU A 127 3.19 8.62 -2.61
CA LEU A 127 2.12 7.88 -3.23
C LEU A 127 1.19 7.40 -2.12
N ARG A 128 -0.05 7.87 -2.11
CA ARG A 128 -1.07 7.62 -1.08
C ARG A 128 -2.18 6.73 -1.63
N PRO A 129 -1.94 5.40 -1.75
CA PRO A 129 -2.95 4.49 -2.26
C PRO A 129 -4.11 4.32 -1.28
N ALA A 130 -5.31 4.15 -1.85
CA ALA A 130 -6.51 3.68 -1.16
C ALA A 130 -6.41 2.17 -0.84
N ALA A 131 -7.47 1.57 -0.32
CA ALA A 131 -7.53 0.14 -0.06
C ALA A 131 -7.31 -0.68 -1.33
N PHE A 132 -6.57 -1.80 -1.21
CA PHE A 132 -6.20 -2.61 -2.37
C PHE A 132 -7.28 -3.64 -2.72
N MET A 133 -7.63 -3.76 -4.00
CA MET A 133 -8.48 -4.84 -4.49
C MET A 133 -7.90 -6.21 -4.14
N GLN A 134 -6.58 -6.35 -4.16
CA GLN A 134 -5.88 -7.61 -3.86
C GLN A 134 -6.08 -8.11 -2.41
N ASN A 135 -6.56 -7.28 -1.49
CA ASN A 135 -6.92 -7.73 -0.14
C ASN A 135 -8.03 -8.81 -0.17
N TRP A 136 -8.91 -8.76 -1.16
CA TRP A 136 -9.94 -9.77 -1.36
C TRP A 136 -9.39 -11.16 -1.72
N VAL A 137 -8.24 -11.20 -2.38
CA VAL A 137 -7.52 -12.43 -2.72
C VAL A 137 -6.58 -12.87 -1.60
N ASN A 138 -5.80 -11.92 -1.07
CA ASN A 138 -4.69 -12.25 -0.18
C ASN A 138 -5.14 -12.62 1.24
N TYR A 139 -6.24 -12.02 1.72
CA TYR A 139 -6.66 -12.15 3.13
C TYR A 139 -8.09 -12.69 3.29
N ASN A 140 -8.96 -12.48 2.31
CA ASN A 140 -10.39 -12.76 2.46
C ASN A 140 -10.88 -13.98 1.66
N ALA A 141 -10.01 -14.61 0.86
CA ALA A 141 -10.39 -15.70 -0.04
C ALA A 141 -11.07 -16.88 0.69
N ALA A 142 -10.59 -17.26 1.87
CA ALA A 142 -11.16 -18.38 2.63
C ALA A 142 -12.60 -18.07 3.10
N ALA A 143 -12.85 -16.87 3.62
CA ALA A 143 -14.18 -16.44 4.04
C ALA A 143 -15.16 -16.38 2.85
N LEU A 144 -14.70 -15.85 1.72
CA LEU A 144 -15.50 -15.76 0.49
C LEU A 144 -15.85 -17.14 -0.07
N LYS A 145 -14.92 -18.11 -0.07
CA LYS A 145 -15.20 -19.53 -0.41
C LYS A 145 -16.25 -20.15 0.50
N ALA A 146 -16.23 -19.80 1.79
CA ALA A 146 -17.21 -20.27 2.76
C ALA A 146 -18.58 -19.59 2.62
N GLY A 147 -18.73 -18.62 1.68
CA GLY A 147 -20.00 -17.94 1.39
C GLY A 147 -20.36 -16.80 2.34
N LEU A 148 -19.41 -16.32 3.15
CA LEU A 148 -19.67 -15.25 4.12
C LEU A 148 -18.45 -14.32 4.25
N TYR A 149 -18.68 -13.02 4.21
CA TYR A 149 -17.73 -12.00 4.63
C TYR A 149 -18.36 -11.11 5.68
N ALA A 150 -17.71 -10.95 6.82
CA ALA A 150 -18.19 -10.14 7.95
C ALA A 150 -17.19 -9.05 8.28
N ALA A 151 -17.63 -7.78 8.33
CA ALA A 151 -16.83 -6.62 8.71
C ALA A 151 -17.72 -5.42 9.06
N PRO A 152 -17.29 -4.49 9.91
CA PRO A 152 -18.10 -3.34 10.36
C PRO A 152 -17.96 -2.14 9.41
N HIS A 153 -18.16 -2.34 8.09
CA HIS A 153 -17.91 -1.29 7.09
C HIS A 153 -19.13 -0.45 6.75
N GLY A 154 -20.34 -0.84 7.24
CA GLY A 154 -21.59 -0.15 6.91
C GLY A 154 -21.93 -0.23 5.42
N THR A 155 -22.55 0.84 4.92
CA THR A 155 -23.06 0.94 3.54
C THR A 155 -22.30 1.93 2.65
N ALA A 156 -21.32 2.64 3.19
CA ALA A 156 -20.59 3.67 2.46
C ALA A 156 -19.67 3.06 1.38
N GLY A 157 -19.38 3.85 0.35
CA GLY A 157 -18.47 3.46 -0.72
C GLY A 157 -17.01 3.49 -0.27
N ILE A 158 -16.22 2.59 -0.84
CA ILE A 158 -14.76 2.53 -0.66
C ILE A 158 -14.14 2.53 -2.06
N SER A 159 -13.27 3.50 -2.35
CA SER A 159 -12.58 3.64 -3.64
C SER A 159 -11.34 2.72 -3.67
N THR A 160 -11.55 1.41 -3.80
CA THR A 160 -10.46 0.45 -3.86
C THR A 160 -9.65 0.58 -5.16
N VAL A 161 -8.35 0.36 -5.10
CA VAL A 161 -7.42 0.46 -6.23
C VAL A 161 -6.74 -0.87 -6.50
N ASP A 162 -6.54 -1.20 -7.77
CA ASP A 162 -5.72 -2.36 -8.16
C ASP A 162 -4.25 -2.06 -7.93
N VAL A 163 -3.50 -2.97 -7.31
CA VAL A 163 -2.06 -2.77 -7.05
C VAL A 163 -1.23 -2.62 -8.31
N ARG A 164 -1.72 -3.09 -9.47
CA ARG A 164 -1.06 -2.87 -10.77
C ARG A 164 -1.09 -1.39 -11.14
N ASP A 165 -2.20 -0.69 -10.86
CA ASP A 165 -2.31 0.75 -11.10
C ASP A 165 -1.38 1.54 -10.16
N ILE A 166 -1.25 1.10 -8.89
CA ILE A 166 -0.28 1.67 -7.95
C ILE A 166 1.14 1.47 -8.46
N ALA A 167 1.47 0.27 -8.92
CA ALA A 167 2.79 -0.08 -9.41
C ALA A 167 3.16 0.69 -10.70
N GLU A 168 2.22 0.86 -11.62
CA GLU A 168 2.42 1.62 -12.85
C GLU A 168 2.60 3.11 -12.56
N ALA A 169 1.82 3.68 -11.62
CA ALA A 169 1.98 5.04 -11.14
C ALA A 169 3.34 5.24 -10.45
N ALA A 170 3.74 4.30 -9.58
CA ALA A 170 5.05 4.32 -8.94
C ALA A 170 6.19 4.24 -9.95
N ALA A 171 6.08 3.38 -10.97
CA ALA A 171 7.08 3.26 -12.04
C ALA A 171 7.20 4.56 -12.85
N ALA A 172 6.10 5.22 -13.16
CA ALA A 172 6.12 6.52 -13.85
C ALA A 172 6.88 7.58 -13.05
N VAL A 173 6.61 7.69 -11.75
CA VAL A 173 7.30 8.61 -10.83
C VAL A 173 8.78 8.28 -10.70
N LEU A 174 9.12 6.99 -10.51
CA LEU A 174 10.50 6.54 -10.32
C LEU A 174 11.39 6.75 -11.55
N LEU A 175 10.82 6.76 -12.75
CA LEU A 175 11.55 6.99 -14.00
C LEU A 175 11.75 8.49 -14.32
N ALA A 176 10.99 9.38 -13.67
CA ALA A 176 11.12 10.82 -13.83
C ALA A 176 11.00 11.57 -12.49
N PRO A 177 11.78 11.20 -11.44
CA PRO A 177 11.52 11.64 -10.06
C PRO A 177 11.55 13.16 -9.91
N ALA A 178 12.40 13.86 -10.64
CA ALA A 178 12.51 15.33 -10.56
C ALA A 178 11.21 16.04 -10.97
N ALA A 179 10.42 15.47 -11.89
CA ALA A 179 9.14 16.05 -12.33
C ALA A 179 8.04 15.93 -11.25
N HIS A 180 8.26 15.08 -10.25
CA HIS A 180 7.30 14.80 -9.21
C HIS A 180 7.78 15.22 -7.80
N ALA A 181 8.88 15.97 -7.72
CA ALA A 181 9.45 16.40 -6.45
C ALA A 181 8.47 17.28 -5.65
N GLY A 182 8.32 16.94 -4.35
CA GLY A 182 7.40 17.63 -3.44
C GLY A 182 5.92 17.35 -3.68
N GLN A 183 5.58 16.38 -4.55
CA GLN A 183 4.20 16.04 -4.85
C GLN A 183 3.67 14.89 -3.99
N ALA A 184 2.37 14.94 -3.69
CA ALA A 184 1.62 13.84 -3.10
C ALA A 184 0.48 13.45 -4.04
N TYR A 185 0.36 12.16 -4.36
CA TYR A 185 -0.66 11.62 -5.27
C TYR A 185 -1.55 10.63 -4.53
N THR A 186 -2.87 10.83 -4.58
CA THR A 186 -3.83 9.88 -4.00
C THR A 186 -4.25 8.89 -5.08
N LEU A 187 -3.90 7.62 -4.90
CA LEU A 187 -4.14 6.58 -5.90
C LEU A 187 -5.40 5.80 -5.55
N THR A 188 -6.49 6.03 -6.27
CA THR A 188 -7.79 5.37 -6.10
C THR A 188 -8.20 4.63 -7.36
N GLY A 189 -9.16 3.69 -7.22
CA GLY A 189 -9.93 3.23 -8.36
C GLY A 189 -10.81 4.33 -8.93
N GLY A 190 -11.50 4.04 -10.03
CA GLY A 190 -12.43 4.96 -10.71
C GLY A 190 -13.84 4.97 -10.13
N GLU A 191 -14.11 4.16 -9.11
CA GLU A 191 -15.42 3.99 -8.50
C GLU A 191 -15.33 3.78 -6.99
N ALA A 192 -16.38 4.16 -6.26
CA ALA A 192 -16.50 3.91 -4.83
C ALA A 192 -17.66 2.94 -4.59
N LEU A 193 -17.35 1.67 -4.34
CA LEU A 193 -18.31 0.60 -4.11
C LEU A 193 -18.42 0.28 -2.62
N SER A 194 -19.64 0.10 -2.12
CA SER A 194 -19.83 -0.44 -0.78
C SER A 194 -19.28 -1.86 -0.67
N THR A 195 -18.94 -2.30 0.53
CA THR A 195 -18.48 -3.67 0.78
C THR A 195 -19.50 -4.69 0.28
N ALA A 196 -20.78 -4.45 0.49
CA ALA A 196 -21.87 -5.30 -0.05
C ALA A 196 -21.83 -5.38 -1.59
N ALA A 197 -21.61 -4.26 -2.29
CA ALA A 197 -21.49 -4.24 -3.76
C ALA A 197 -20.23 -4.98 -4.25
N GLN A 198 -19.10 -4.81 -3.57
CA GLN A 198 -17.87 -5.55 -3.89
C GLN A 198 -18.06 -7.05 -3.71
N VAL A 199 -18.67 -7.49 -2.60
CA VAL A 199 -18.99 -8.91 -2.34
C VAL A 199 -19.96 -9.47 -3.38
N ALA A 200 -20.96 -8.70 -3.82
CA ALA A 200 -21.89 -9.12 -4.88
C ALA A 200 -21.18 -9.37 -6.22
N LEU A 201 -20.23 -8.50 -6.62
CA LEU A 201 -19.41 -8.70 -7.81
C LEU A 201 -18.51 -9.93 -7.70
N ILE A 202 -17.93 -10.18 -6.51
CA ILE A 202 -17.16 -11.40 -6.24
C ILE A 202 -18.05 -12.64 -6.32
N ALA A 203 -19.25 -12.63 -5.72
CA ALA A 203 -20.20 -13.74 -5.76
C ALA A 203 -20.60 -14.07 -7.20
N GLN A 204 -20.86 -13.05 -8.02
CA GLN A 204 -21.14 -13.22 -9.44
C GLN A 204 -19.98 -13.90 -10.18
N ALA A 205 -18.76 -13.46 -9.95
CA ALA A 205 -17.56 -14.03 -10.56
C ALA A 205 -17.26 -15.46 -10.07
N ALA A 206 -17.47 -15.72 -8.79
CA ALA A 206 -17.28 -17.02 -8.15
C ALA A 206 -18.33 -18.06 -8.60
N GLY A 207 -19.54 -17.61 -8.97
CA GLY A 207 -20.65 -18.48 -9.38
C GLY A 207 -21.40 -19.13 -8.21
N HIS A 208 -21.28 -18.59 -6.99
CA HIS A 208 -22.03 -19.03 -5.82
C HIS A 208 -22.41 -17.84 -4.93
N ALA A 209 -23.39 -18.02 -4.05
CA ALA A 209 -23.86 -16.98 -3.16
C ALA A 209 -22.82 -16.68 -2.06
N ILE A 210 -22.51 -15.40 -1.87
CA ILE A 210 -21.66 -14.91 -0.78
C ILE A 210 -22.42 -13.78 -0.09
N ARG A 211 -22.61 -13.91 1.22
CA ARG A 211 -23.28 -12.92 2.04
C ARG A 211 -22.27 -11.95 2.66
N TYR A 212 -22.62 -10.67 2.68
CA TYR A 212 -21.94 -9.68 3.52
C TYR A 212 -22.74 -9.44 4.79
N ASP A 213 -22.10 -9.55 5.95
CA ASP A 213 -22.66 -9.20 7.24
C ASP A 213 -21.94 -7.96 7.77
N ASP A 214 -22.71 -6.88 7.98
CA ASP A 214 -22.23 -5.69 8.68
C ASP A 214 -22.30 -5.94 10.18
N ILE A 215 -21.21 -6.39 10.77
CA ILE A 215 -21.12 -6.77 12.19
C ILE A 215 -20.84 -5.55 13.09
N PRO A 216 -21.16 -5.62 14.40
CA PRO A 216 -20.74 -4.61 15.35
C PRO A 216 -19.22 -4.45 15.42
N GLU A 217 -18.74 -3.21 15.64
CA GLU A 217 -17.30 -2.94 15.79
C GLU A 217 -16.65 -3.75 16.93
N ALA A 218 -17.37 -3.94 18.05
CA ALA A 218 -16.88 -4.76 19.16
C ALA A 218 -16.65 -6.23 18.77
N GLU A 219 -17.46 -6.78 17.87
CA GLU A 219 -17.28 -8.13 17.34
C GLU A 219 -16.06 -8.21 16.42
N ALA A 220 -15.90 -7.23 15.55
CA ALA A 220 -14.72 -7.14 14.67
C ALA A 220 -13.42 -6.99 15.48
N GLU A 221 -13.44 -6.18 16.54
CA GLU A 221 -12.29 -6.04 17.45
C GLU A 221 -11.97 -7.35 18.16
N ALA A 222 -12.97 -8.06 18.66
CA ALA A 222 -12.79 -9.37 19.30
C ALA A 222 -12.19 -10.39 18.33
N GLN A 223 -12.60 -10.39 17.05
CA GLN A 223 -12.02 -11.23 16.01
C GLN A 223 -10.54 -10.91 15.78
N LEU A 224 -10.16 -9.63 15.62
CA LEU A 224 -8.76 -9.22 15.44
C LEU A 224 -7.89 -9.65 16.63
N ARG A 225 -8.39 -9.49 17.86
CA ARG A 225 -7.71 -9.95 19.07
C ARG A 225 -7.55 -11.47 19.12
N SER A 226 -8.54 -12.23 18.66
CA SER A 226 -8.50 -13.70 18.62
C SER A 226 -7.43 -14.22 17.65
N TRP A 227 -7.00 -13.43 16.68
CA TRP A 227 -5.89 -13.75 15.77
C TRP A 227 -4.52 -13.48 16.38
N GLY A 228 -4.46 -13.03 17.64
CA GLY A 228 -3.21 -12.76 18.34
C GLY A 228 -2.48 -11.50 17.89
N LEU A 229 -3.19 -10.56 17.27
CA LEU A 229 -2.60 -9.29 16.86
C LEU A 229 -2.26 -8.42 18.08
N PRO A 230 -1.10 -7.72 18.08
CA PRO A 230 -0.78 -6.71 19.10
C PRO A 230 -1.84 -5.60 19.14
N ASP A 231 -2.09 -5.01 20.32
CA ASP A 231 -3.11 -3.98 20.52
C ASP A 231 -2.98 -2.79 19.55
N VAL A 232 -1.76 -2.36 19.27
CA VAL A 232 -1.52 -1.26 18.32
C VAL A 232 -1.98 -1.63 16.90
N MET A 233 -1.80 -2.88 16.49
CA MET A 233 -2.27 -3.37 15.19
C MET A 233 -3.79 -3.48 15.15
N VAL A 234 -4.40 -3.96 16.23
CA VAL A 234 -5.87 -3.94 16.38
C VAL A 234 -6.38 -2.50 16.23
N GLY A 235 -5.74 -1.53 16.89
CA GLY A 235 -6.07 -0.12 16.77
C GLY A 235 -5.98 0.41 15.32
N TYR A 236 -4.96 0.03 14.57
CA TYR A 236 -4.84 0.43 13.16
C TYR A 236 -5.97 -0.15 12.29
N PHE A 237 -6.28 -1.45 12.44
CA PHE A 237 -7.35 -2.07 11.65
C PHE A 237 -8.74 -1.53 12.05
N MET A 238 -8.99 -1.33 13.35
CA MET A 238 -10.26 -0.74 13.80
C MET A 238 -10.42 0.71 13.32
N SER A 239 -9.34 1.51 13.31
CA SER A 239 -9.38 2.86 12.77
C SER A 239 -9.66 2.87 11.26
N LEU A 240 -9.18 1.88 10.51
CA LEU A 240 -9.47 1.71 9.08
C LEU A 240 -10.94 1.31 8.86
N ASN A 241 -11.47 0.38 9.66
CA ASN A 241 -12.90 0.02 9.64
C ASN A 241 -13.80 1.26 9.90
N HIS A 242 -13.38 2.10 10.84
CA HIS A 242 -14.09 3.36 11.12
C HIS A 242 -14.08 4.30 9.91
N VAL A 243 -12.95 4.47 9.23
CA VAL A 243 -12.82 5.27 7.99
C VAL A 243 -13.80 4.77 6.92
N TYR A 244 -13.91 3.46 6.74
CA TYR A 244 -14.84 2.87 5.78
C TYR A 244 -16.30 3.13 6.16
N LYS A 245 -16.66 2.88 7.41
CA LYS A 245 -18.02 3.06 7.92
C LYS A 245 -18.50 4.51 7.82
N GLN A 246 -17.61 5.48 8.06
CA GLN A 246 -17.91 6.91 7.95
C GLN A 246 -17.93 7.41 6.50
N GLY A 247 -17.58 6.59 5.51
CA GLY A 247 -17.53 6.97 4.10
C GLY A 247 -16.35 7.86 3.73
N TRP A 248 -15.36 7.99 4.60
CA TRP A 248 -14.19 8.84 4.34
C TRP A 248 -13.26 8.25 3.27
N ALA A 249 -13.44 6.98 2.93
CA ALA A 249 -12.72 6.31 1.87
C ALA A 249 -13.41 6.34 0.49
N ALA A 250 -14.50 7.11 0.33
CA ALA A 250 -15.26 7.16 -0.93
C ALA A 250 -14.69 8.14 -1.97
N GLY A 251 -13.73 8.98 -1.59
CA GLY A 251 -13.12 9.97 -2.50
C GLY A 251 -12.46 9.30 -3.70
N ILE A 252 -12.65 9.87 -4.91
CA ILE A 252 -12.02 9.43 -6.15
C ILE A 252 -11.03 10.50 -6.61
N SER A 253 -9.81 10.08 -6.93
CA SER A 253 -8.75 10.94 -7.45
C SER A 253 -8.44 10.63 -8.92
N PRO A 254 -8.09 11.63 -9.73
CA PRO A 254 -7.65 11.44 -11.11
C PRO A 254 -6.18 10.99 -11.22
N ASP A 255 -5.45 10.82 -10.11
CA ASP A 255 -4.00 10.70 -10.13
C ASP A 255 -3.49 9.40 -10.76
N VAL A 256 -4.23 8.28 -10.66
CA VAL A 256 -3.88 7.06 -11.40
C VAL A 256 -3.86 7.36 -12.90
N GLN A 257 -4.92 7.96 -13.44
CA GLN A 257 -4.97 8.29 -14.87
C GLN A 257 -3.92 9.32 -15.28
N ARG A 258 -3.66 10.33 -14.43
CA ARG A 258 -2.63 11.35 -14.69
C ARG A 258 -1.22 10.76 -14.77
N LEU A 259 -0.90 9.79 -13.92
CA LEU A 259 0.44 9.18 -13.86
C LEU A 259 0.61 8.04 -14.85
N THR A 260 -0.44 7.26 -15.12
CA THR A 260 -0.35 6.06 -15.97
C THR A 260 -0.78 6.30 -17.41
N GLY A 261 -1.58 7.34 -17.67
CA GLY A 261 -2.14 7.63 -18.99
C GLY A 261 -3.41 6.82 -19.33
N HIS A 262 -3.88 5.97 -18.44
CA HIS A 262 -5.11 5.17 -18.62
C HIS A 262 -6.04 5.26 -17.41
N ALA A 263 -7.32 4.94 -17.59
CA ALA A 263 -8.27 4.85 -16.48
C ALA A 263 -7.89 3.73 -15.52
N PRO A 264 -8.17 3.89 -14.20
CA PRO A 264 -7.97 2.82 -13.22
C PRO A 264 -8.75 1.55 -13.60
N ARG A 265 -8.20 0.39 -13.25
CA ARG A 265 -8.89 -0.90 -13.41
C ARG A 265 -10.14 -0.94 -12.55
N THR A 266 -11.24 -1.50 -13.11
CA THR A 266 -12.51 -1.61 -12.41
C THR A 266 -12.52 -2.81 -11.47
N PHE A 267 -13.30 -2.71 -10.38
CA PHE A 267 -13.46 -3.83 -9.45
C PHE A 267 -14.14 -5.03 -10.12
N ALA A 268 -15.07 -4.81 -11.02
CA ALA A 268 -15.74 -5.89 -11.77
C ALA A 268 -14.75 -6.68 -12.65
N ALA A 269 -13.82 -6.00 -13.34
CA ALA A 269 -12.78 -6.67 -14.12
C ALA A 269 -11.82 -7.45 -13.21
N PHE A 270 -11.41 -6.87 -12.08
CA PHE A 270 -10.60 -7.53 -11.07
C PHE A 270 -11.30 -8.80 -10.54
N ALA A 271 -12.59 -8.71 -10.17
CA ALA A 271 -13.35 -9.85 -9.67
C ALA A 271 -13.43 -10.99 -10.70
N ALA A 272 -13.71 -10.66 -11.97
CA ALA A 272 -13.76 -11.65 -13.04
C ALA A 272 -12.40 -12.36 -13.25
N GLU A 273 -11.30 -11.62 -13.25
CA GLU A 273 -9.93 -12.13 -13.44
C GLU A 273 -9.51 -13.07 -12.29
N HIS A 274 -9.94 -12.78 -11.07
CA HIS A 274 -9.55 -13.52 -9.88
C HIS A 274 -10.60 -14.56 -9.41
N ALA A 275 -11.62 -14.85 -10.20
CA ALA A 275 -12.74 -15.73 -9.85
C ALA A 275 -12.32 -17.10 -9.27
N ALA A 276 -11.22 -17.67 -9.77
CA ALA A 276 -10.70 -18.97 -9.31
C ALA A 276 -10.29 -18.97 -7.81
N HIS A 277 -9.96 -17.81 -7.25
CA HIS A 277 -9.59 -17.70 -5.84
C HIS A 277 -10.77 -17.86 -4.87
N TRP A 278 -12.00 -17.74 -5.37
CA TRP A 278 -13.22 -17.74 -4.54
C TRP A 278 -14.18 -18.90 -4.86
N ARG A 279 -13.83 -19.77 -5.81
CA ARG A 279 -14.55 -21.02 -6.14
C ARG A 279 -14.20 -22.18 -5.19
#